data_3ce627ddc9419b1d566c8d11df109432
#
_entry.id   3ce627ddc9419b1d566c8d11df109432
#
_cell.length_a   1.000
_cell.length_b   1.000
_cell.length_c   1.000
_cell.angle_alpha   90.00
_cell.angle_beta   90.00
_cell.angle_gamma   90.00
#
_symmetry.space_group_name_H-M   'P 1'
#
loop_
_entity.id
_entity.type
_entity.pdbx_description
1 polymer ?
#
loop_
_entity_poly.entity_id
_entity_poly.type
_entity_poly.pdbx_seq_one_letter_code
_entity_poly.pdbx_strand_id
1 'polypeptide(L)'
;MLAAIGRQEIADYVDALFLVYLILIFVRILLSWIPRIPYNPTLSAVIGFINDVTNPYLNLFRRVLPPVGGGGFALDLSPIIATIVLLIARAIVVGAIEP
;
A
#
# COMPACT_ATOMS: atom_id res chain seq x y z
N MET A 1 -15.80 -28.39 1.34
CA MET A 1 -15.58 -27.00 1.76
C MET A 1 -15.08 -26.10 0.63
N LEU A 2 -13.98 -26.46 -0.04
CA LEU A 2 -13.49 -25.64 -1.15
C LEU A 2 -14.50 -25.60 -2.31
N ALA A 3 -15.26 -26.67 -2.52
CA ALA A 3 -16.27 -26.72 -3.57
C ALA A 3 -17.43 -25.73 -3.34
N ALA A 4 -17.61 -25.25 -2.10
CA ALA A 4 -18.63 -24.26 -1.77
C ALA A 4 -18.17 -22.84 -2.04
N ILE A 5 -16.87 -22.62 -2.34
CA ILE A 5 -16.31 -21.32 -2.60
C ILE A 5 -16.38 -21.05 -4.10
N GLY A 6 -17.22 -20.11 -4.51
CA GLY A 6 -17.34 -19.71 -5.90
C GLY A 6 -16.34 -18.61 -6.27
N ARG A 7 -16.32 -18.27 -7.56
CA ARG A 7 -15.42 -17.23 -8.05
C ARG A 7 -15.70 -15.87 -7.42
N GLN A 8 -16.98 -15.59 -7.14
CA GLN A 8 -17.34 -14.30 -6.53
C GLN A 8 -16.75 -14.19 -5.12
N GLU A 9 -16.79 -15.26 -4.33
CA GLU A 9 -16.24 -15.27 -2.98
C GLU A 9 -14.72 -15.10 -3.00
N ILE A 10 -14.06 -15.72 -3.97
CA ILE A 10 -12.62 -15.57 -4.13
C ILE A 10 -12.30 -14.11 -4.53
N ALA A 11 -13.07 -13.55 -5.46
CA ALA A 11 -12.89 -12.17 -5.88
C ALA A 11 -13.08 -11.21 -4.71
N ASP A 12 -14.08 -11.43 -3.88
CA ASP A 12 -14.35 -10.60 -2.71
C ASP A 12 -13.21 -10.68 -1.70
N TYR A 13 -12.66 -11.86 -1.49
CA TYR A 13 -11.54 -12.05 -0.59
C TYR A 13 -10.29 -11.32 -1.09
N VAL A 14 -9.97 -11.48 -2.37
CA VAL A 14 -8.82 -10.81 -2.99
C VAL A 14 -9.01 -9.30 -2.96
N ASP A 15 -10.23 -8.83 -3.25
CA ASP A 15 -10.55 -7.41 -3.19
C ASP A 15 -10.31 -6.84 -1.78
N ALA A 16 -10.70 -7.58 -0.75
CA ALA A 16 -10.49 -7.18 0.63
C ALA A 16 -8.99 -7.08 0.96
N LEU A 17 -8.17 -7.98 0.44
CA LEU A 17 -6.73 -7.92 0.65
C LEU A 17 -6.13 -6.67 0.01
N PHE A 18 -6.54 -6.33 -1.22
CA PHE A 18 -6.10 -5.09 -1.85
C PHE A 18 -6.53 -3.87 -1.05
N LEU A 19 -7.78 -3.87 -0.56
CA LEU A 19 -8.29 -2.76 0.23
C LEU A 19 -7.49 -2.56 1.51
N VAL A 20 -7.19 -3.65 2.23
CA VAL A 20 -6.38 -3.58 3.45
C VAL A 20 -5.00 -3.00 3.14
N TYR A 21 -4.38 -3.44 2.06
CA TYR A 21 -3.07 -2.94 1.68
C TYR A 21 -3.12 -1.45 1.30
N LEU A 22 -4.15 -1.04 0.59
CA LEU A 22 -4.37 0.37 0.26
C LEU A 22 -4.49 1.23 1.52
N ILE A 23 -5.21 0.73 2.52
CA ILE A 23 -5.36 1.42 3.80
C ILE A 23 -4.00 1.56 4.48
N LEU A 24 -3.20 0.50 4.47
CA LEU A 24 -1.86 0.53 5.07
C LEU A 24 -0.96 1.56 4.37
N ILE A 25 -1.00 1.62 3.05
CA ILE A 25 -0.24 2.61 2.30
C ILE A 25 -0.72 4.02 2.62
N PHE A 26 -2.03 4.22 2.68
CA PHE A 26 -2.61 5.51 3.00
C PHE A 26 -2.18 5.98 4.38
N VAL A 27 -2.25 5.09 5.37
CA VAL A 27 -1.81 5.41 6.74
C VAL A 27 -0.31 5.74 6.74
N ARG A 28 0.48 5.00 5.97
CA ARG A 28 1.90 5.27 5.85
C ARG A 28 2.18 6.67 5.30
N ILE A 29 1.42 7.08 4.28
CA ILE A 29 1.55 8.42 3.71
C ILE A 29 1.23 9.47 4.77
N LEU A 30 0.15 9.29 5.51
CA LEU A 30 -0.23 10.22 6.57
C LEU A 30 0.83 10.30 7.65
N LEU A 31 1.42 9.16 8.04
CA LEU A 31 2.47 9.14 9.04
C LEU A 31 3.72 9.89 8.58
N SER A 32 4.00 9.89 7.30
CA SER A 32 5.15 10.59 6.76
C SER A 32 5.02 12.11 6.84
N TRP A 33 3.81 12.61 7.02
CA TRP A 33 3.54 14.05 7.16
C TRP A 33 3.66 14.52 8.61
N ILE A 34 3.79 13.61 9.56
CA ILE A 34 3.93 13.94 10.97
C ILE A 34 5.42 14.05 11.29
N PRO A 35 5.94 15.27 11.61
CA PRO A 35 7.38 15.44 11.81
C PRO A 35 7.91 14.79 13.07
N ARG A 36 7.06 14.65 14.09
CA ARG A 36 7.44 14.02 15.35
C ARG A 36 6.29 13.14 15.83
N ILE A 37 6.62 11.89 16.09
CA ILE A 37 5.67 10.94 16.66
C ILE A 37 6.14 10.67 18.08
N PRO A 38 5.27 10.86 19.10
CA PRO A 38 5.65 10.58 20.48
C PRO A 38 6.08 9.12 20.63
N TYR A 39 7.12 8.89 21.42
CA TYR A 39 7.56 7.53 21.67
C TYR A 39 6.55 6.80 22.52
N ASN A 40 6.11 5.65 22.03
CA ASN A 40 5.20 4.75 22.72
C ASN A 40 5.50 3.35 22.18
N PRO A 41 5.77 2.36 23.05
CA PRO A 41 6.12 1.01 22.57
C PRO A 41 5.07 0.40 21.66
N THR A 42 3.78 0.58 21.98
CA THR A 42 2.69 0.06 21.15
C THR A 42 2.64 0.77 19.82
N LEU A 43 2.71 2.09 19.85
CA LEU A 43 2.68 2.90 18.62
C LEU A 43 3.88 2.59 17.74
N SER A 44 5.06 2.46 18.33
CA SER A 44 6.28 2.13 17.60
C SER A 44 6.16 0.75 16.93
N ALA A 45 5.57 -0.22 17.61
CA ALA A 45 5.36 -1.56 17.06
C ALA A 45 4.39 -1.51 15.86
N VAL A 46 3.31 -0.74 15.96
CA VAL A 46 2.34 -0.60 14.89
C VAL A 46 2.97 0.09 13.67
N ILE A 47 3.70 1.16 13.89
CA ILE A 47 4.37 1.89 12.81
C ILE A 47 5.42 1.00 12.15
N GLY A 48 6.18 0.25 12.95
CA GLY A 48 7.16 -0.69 12.42
C GLY A 48 6.53 -1.76 11.54
N PHE A 49 5.39 -2.29 11.97
CA PHE A 49 4.64 -3.27 11.17
C PHE A 49 4.19 -2.67 9.84
N ILE A 50 3.61 -1.47 9.87
CA ILE A 50 3.16 -0.80 8.65
C ILE A 50 4.33 -0.59 7.71
N ASN A 51 5.47 -0.12 8.22
CA ASN A 51 6.66 0.10 7.42
C ASN A 51 7.18 -1.21 6.83
N ASP A 52 7.24 -2.27 7.62
CA ASP A 52 7.77 -3.56 7.17
C ASP A 52 6.92 -4.18 6.08
N VAL A 53 5.61 -3.99 6.13
CA VAL A 53 4.68 -4.52 5.13
C VAL A 53 4.68 -3.69 3.85
N THR A 54 4.82 -2.37 3.96
CA THR A 54 4.71 -1.47 2.81
C THR A 54 6.04 -1.19 2.13
N ASN A 55 7.16 -1.23 2.86
CA ASN A 55 8.48 -0.90 2.30
C ASN A 55 8.87 -1.73 1.07
N PRO A 56 8.70 -3.06 1.06
CA PRO A 56 9.10 -3.84 -0.11
C PRO A 56 8.43 -3.36 -1.39
N TYR A 57 7.14 -3.04 -1.30
CA TYR A 57 6.37 -2.58 -2.44
C TYR A 57 6.78 -1.17 -2.85
N LEU A 58 6.84 -0.24 -1.90
CA LEU A 58 7.18 1.16 -2.18
C LEU A 58 8.61 1.30 -2.69
N ASN A 59 9.54 0.48 -2.20
CA ASN A 59 10.93 0.55 -2.63
C ASN A 59 11.12 0.15 -4.10
N LEU A 60 10.24 -0.69 -4.65
CA LEU A 60 10.27 -1.00 -6.07
C LEU A 60 10.11 0.28 -6.90
N PHE A 61 9.23 1.16 -6.49
CA PHE A 61 8.98 2.42 -7.20
C PHE A 61 10.09 3.43 -6.95
N ARG A 62 10.64 3.46 -5.73
CA ARG A 62 11.73 4.38 -5.40
C ARG A 62 13.00 4.07 -6.19
N ARG A 63 13.20 2.83 -6.57
CA ARG A 63 14.34 2.45 -7.42
C ARG A 63 14.22 2.97 -8.84
N VAL A 64 12.99 3.09 -9.33
CA VAL A 64 12.70 3.48 -10.71
C VAL A 64 12.42 4.96 -10.81
N LEU A 65 11.78 5.55 -9.79
CA LEU A 65 11.33 6.93 -9.79
C LEU A 65 12.23 7.78 -8.88
N PRO A 66 13.11 8.60 -9.46
CA PRO A 66 13.90 9.51 -8.66
C PRO A 66 12.99 10.59 -8.03
N PRO A 67 13.39 11.16 -6.87
CA PRO A 67 12.64 12.27 -6.29
C PRO A 67 12.55 13.43 -7.26
N VAL A 68 11.40 14.08 -7.31
CA VAL A 68 11.16 15.24 -8.17
C VAL A 68 11.35 16.48 -7.33
N GLY A 69 12.03 17.47 -7.91
CA GLY A 69 12.35 18.71 -7.25
C GLY A 69 13.85 18.86 -7.07
N GLY A 70 14.30 20.08 -6.81
CA GLY A 70 15.71 20.36 -6.65
C GLY A 70 15.95 21.36 -5.55
N GLY A 71 17.21 21.67 -5.30
CA GLY A 71 17.57 22.72 -4.39
C GLY A 71 17.14 22.50 -2.94
N GLY A 72 17.26 21.32 -2.41
CA GLY A 72 16.95 21.03 -1.03
C GLY A 72 15.51 20.64 -0.76
N PHE A 73 14.67 20.65 -1.78
CA PHE A 73 13.30 20.15 -1.67
C PHE A 73 13.10 19.07 -2.70
N ALA A 74 12.87 17.84 -2.24
CA ALA A 74 12.61 16.70 -3.10
C ALA A 74 11.24 16.12 -2.75
N LEU A 75 10.43 15.91 -3.77
CA LEU A 75 9.11 15.31 -3.61
C LEU A 75 9.17 13.84 -4.03
N ASP A 76 8.87 12.97 -3.09
CA ASP A 76 8.80 11.54 -3.36
C ASP A 76 7.41 11.21 -3.89
N LEU A 77 7.34 10.87 -5.18
CA LEU A 77 6.08 10.50 -5.83
C LEU A 77 5.80 9.01 -5.75
N SER A 78 6.72 8.22 -5.19
CA SER A 78 6.57 6.76 -5.15
C SER A 78 5.27 6.29 -4.51
N PRO A 79 4.84 6.83 -3.34
CA PRO A 79 3.59 6.38 -2.74
C PRO A 79 2.37 6.66 -3.63
N ILE A 80 2.37 7.78 -4.34
CA ILE A 80 1.26 8.14 -5.23
C ILE A 80 1.19 7.20 -6.42
N ILE A 81 2.32 6.98 -7.09
CA ILE A 81 2.41 6.08 -8.22
C ILE A 81 2.09 4.65 -7.80
N ALA A 82 2.64 4.21 -6.64
CA ALA A 82 2.38 2.88 -6.10
C ALA A 82 0.89 2.66 -5.83
N THR A 83 0.21 3.68 -5.33
CA THR A 83 -1.24 3.61 -5.07
C THR A 83 -2.01 3.46 -6.38
N ILE A 84 -1.66 4.23 -7.40
CA ILE A 84 -2.32 4.16 -8.70
C ILE A 84 -2.12 2.77 -9.32
N VAL A 85 -0.89 2.24 -9.29
CA VAL A 85 -0.59 0.92 -9.82
C VAL A 85 -1.38 -0.15 -9.06
N LEU A 86 -1.47 -0.02 -7.75
CA LEU A 86 -2.22 -0.98 -6.92
C LEU A 86 -3.71 -0.96 -7.27
N LEU A 87 -4.29 0.21 -7.52
CA LEU A 87 -5.68 0.33 -7.93
C LEU A 87 -5.93 -0.32 -9.29
N ILE A 88 -5.00 -0.13 -10.23
CA ILE A 88 -5.09 -0.76 -11.54
C ILE A 88 -4.96 -2.28 -11.41
N ALA A 89 -4.00 -2.74 -10.61
CA ALA A 89 -3.81 -4.17 -10.38
C ALA A 89 -5.05 -4.80 -9.75
N ARG A 90 -5.67 -4.11 -8.78
CA ARG A 90 -6.91 -4.56 -8.17
C ARG A 90 -8.01 -4.72 -9.22
N ALA A 91 -8.20 -3.74 -10.07
CA ALA A 91 -9.23 -3.79 -11.10
C ALA A 91 -9.00 -4.97 -12.05
N ILE A 92 -7.76 -5.20 -12.45
CA ILE A 92 -7.41 -6.29 -13.37
C ILE A 92 -7.60 -7.65 -12.70
N VAL A 93 -7.03 -7.83 -11.50
CA VAL A 93 -7.02 -9.13 -10.82
C VAL A 93 -8.43 -9.51 -10.38
N VAL A 94 -9.15 -8.60 -9.73
CA VAL A 94 -10.51 -8.87 -9.26
C VAL A 94 -11.44 -9.08 -10.45
N GLY A 95 -11.31 -8.27 -11.48
CA GLY A 95 -12.12 -8.41 -12.69
C GLY A 95 -11.88 -9.74 -13.42
N ALA A 96 -10.65 -10.27 -13.37
CA ALA A 96 -10.32 -11.56 -13.96
C ALA A 96 -10.89 -12.74 -13.16
N ILE A 97 -11.05 -12.57 -11.84
CA ILE A 97 -11.58 -13.62 -10.96
C ILE A 97 -13.11 -13.65 -10.98
N GLU A 98 -13.74 -12.50 -11.09
CA GLU A 98 -15.20 -12.40 -11.08
C GLU A 98 -15.82 -13.20 -12.22
N PRO A 99 -17.00 -13.82 -11.96
CA PRO A 99 -17.67 -14.63 -12.98
C PRO A 99 -18.20 -13.81 -14.12
#